data_8b7da2115c6a4e688109684db97cb6a0
#
_entry.id   8b7da2115c6a4e688109684db97cb6a0
#
_cell.length_a   1.000
_cell.length_b   1.000
_cell.length_c   1.000
_cell.angle_alpha   90.00
_cell.angle_beta   90.00
_cell.angle_gamma   90.00
#
_symmetry.space_group_name_H-M   'P 1'
#
loop_
_entity.id
_entity.type
_entity.pdbx_description
1 polymer ?
#
loop_
_entity_poly.entity_id
_entity_poly.type
_entity_poly.pdbx_seq_one_letter_code
_entity_poly.pdbx_strand_id
1 'polypeptide(L)'
;EFRFQGKPVPALQGMGAPEKVVYFYTFAKSLAPSLRIGYMVLPKSLMGAWREKFQGYSCSVPSFEQYTLCRFMEKGYYERHLNRMKTLYRGRQDAMAEALDIPGFRLIGRDAGLHFMLEVTEESYDEEELVEREARAGVYLRGLGDYYASGAEQDGPPRLLIGYGAYDETRLREAARILRKAWEGE
;
A
#
# COMPACT_ATOMS: atom_id res chain seq x y z
N GLU A 1 -0.61 -5.97 -7.87
CA GLU A 1 -1.01 -5.30 -9.12
C GLU A 1 -0.08 -4.14 -9.47
N PHE A 2 0.35 -3.35 -8.48
CA PHE A 2 1.17 -2.15 -8.71
C PHE A 2 2.64 -2.42 -8.42
N ARG A 3 3.22 -3.36 -9.16
CA ARG A 3 4.66 -3.59 -9.18
C ARG A 3 5.28 -2.83 -10.36
N PHE A 4 6.25 -1.97 -10.06
CA PHE A 4 6.89 -1.07 -11.05
C PHE A 4 8.21 -1.64 -11.56
N GLN A 5 8.92 -2.40 -10.73
CA GLN A 5 10.22 -2.99 -11.05
C GLN A 5 10.26 -4.48 -10.71
N GLY A 6 11.07 -5.24 -11.44
CA GLY A 6 11.25 -6.67 -11.23
C GLY A 6 10.08 -7.54 -11.68
N LYS A 7 10.20 -8.85 -11.45
CA LYS A 7 9.15 -9.83 -11.76
C LYS A 7 8.03 -9.80 -10.72
N PRO A 8 6.78 -10.14 -11.10
CA PRO A 8 5.70 -10.36 -10.13
C PRO A 8 6.10 -11.39 -9.07
N VAL A 9 5.78 -11.10 -7.82
CA VAL A 9 5.96 -12.06 -6.71
C VAL A 9 4.74 -12.97 -6.67
N PRO A 10 4.89 -14.29 -6.78
CA PRO A 10 3.77 -15.21 -6.70
C PRO A 10 3.15 -15.20 -5.30
N ALA A 11 1.84 -15.41 -5.21
CA ALA A 11 1.18 -15.61 -3.93
C ALA A 11 1.65 -16.93 -3.29
N LEU A 12 1.72 -16.97 -1.97
CA LEU A 12 2.11 -18.19 -1.23
C LEU A 12 1.29 -19.43 -1.63
N GLN A 13 0.01 -19.25 -1.96
CA GLN A 13 -0.86 -20.32 -2.46
C GLN A 13 -0.33 -20.95 -3.76
N GLY A 14 0.33 -20.19 -4.62
CA GLY A 14 0.95 -20.66 -5.87
C GLY A 14 2.34 -21.26 -5.70
N MET A 15 2.90 -21.27 -4.48
CA MET A 15 4.29 -21.69 -4.22
C MET A 15 4.44 -23.14 -3.73
N GLY A 16 3.50 -24.02 -4.05
CA GLY A 16 3.66 -25.48 -3.86
C GLY A 16 2.92 -26.10 -2.68
N ALA A 17 2.26 -25.36 -1.82
CA ALA A 17 1.47 -25.90 -0.70
C ALA A 17 0.09 -25.23 -0.56
N PRO A 18 -0.76 -25.25 -1.60
CA PRO A 18 -2.05 -24.53 -1.60
C PRO A 18 -2.99 -25.02 -0.49
N GLU A 19 -2.84 -26.25 -0.01
CA GLU A 19 -3.64 -26.82 1.08
C GLU A 19 -3.32 -26.24 2.47
N LYS A 20 -2.22 -25.49 2.60
CA LYS A 20 -1.81 -24.84 3.86
C LYS A 20 -2.04 -23.34 3.88
N VAL A 21 -2.50 -22.76 2.76
CA VAL A 21 -2.62 -21.30 2.61
C VAL A 21 -4.07 -20.90 2.40
N VAL A 22 -4.57 -20.04 3.25
CA VAL A 22 -5.82 -19.29 3.01
C VAL A 22 -5.44 -17.98 2.31
N TYR A 23 -5.93 -17.81 1.09
CA TYR A 23 -5.66 -16.60 0.31
C TYR A 23 -6.78 -15.59 0.49
N PHE A 24 -6.42 -14.36 0.79
CA PHE A 24 -7.35 -13.22 0.89
C PHE A 24 -7.00 -12.18 -0.16
N TYR A 25 -8.02 -11.60 -0.77
CA TYR A 25 -7.87 -10.50 -1.69
C TYR A 25 -8.96 -9.44 -1.50
N THR A 26 -8.65 -8.19 -1.76
CA THR A 26 -9.62 -7.08 -1.77
C THR A 26 -9.44 -6.20 -2.98
N PHE A 27 -10.54 -5.81 -3.60
CA PHE A 27 -10.55 -4.86 -4.73
C PHE A 27 -10.40 -3.40 -4.28
N ALA A 28 -10.36 -3.14 -2.97
CA ALA A 28 -10.27 -1.79 -2.42
C ALA A 28 -9.02 -1.01 -2.87
N LYS A 29 -7.91 -1.70 -3.14
CA LYS A 29 -6.67 -1.07 -3.61
C LYS A 29 -6.52 -1.09 -5.12
N SER A 30 -7.06 -2.11 -5.78
CA SER A 30 -6.95 -2.29 -7.23
C SER A 30 -8.05 -1.58 -8.03
N LEU A 31 -9.22 -1.31 -7.41
CA LEU A 31 -10.33 -0.57 -8.02
C LEU A 31 -10.67 0.70 -7.24
N ALA A 32 -11.43 0.55 -6.16
CA ALA A 32 -11.83 1.68 -5.32
C ALA A 32 -12.10 1.23 -3.88
N PRO A 33 -11.68 2.00 -2.86
CA PRO A 33 -11.95 1.67 -1.46
C PRO A 33 -13.45 1.57 -1.13
N SER A 34 -14.29 2.33 -1.84
CA SER A 34 -15.75 2.34 -1.66
C SER A 34 -16.45 1.07 -2.14
N LEU A 35 -15.83 0.26 -2.98
CA LEU A 35 -16.42 -0.96 -3.53
C LEU A 35 -16.66 -2.03 -2.46
N ARG A 36 -15.87 -2.07 -1.41
CA ARG A 36 -15.99 -2.97 -0.26
C ARG A 36 -16.09 -4.47 -0.59
N ILE A 37 -15.57 -4.90 -1.73
CA ILE A 37 -15.56 -6.29 -2.17
C ILE A 37 -14.17 -6.90 -1.94
N GLY A 38 -14.18 -8.09 -1.35
CA GLY A 38 -13.02 -8.97 -1.25
C GLY A 38 -13.46 -10.42 -1.40
N TYR A 39 -12.50 -11.31 -1.55
CA TYR A 39 -12.76 -12.75 -1.58
C TYR A 39 -11.69 -13.52 -0.82
N MET A 40 -12.06 -14.71 -0.45
CA MET A 40 -11.18 -15.67 0.21
C MET A 40 -11.16 -16.98 -0.58
N VAL A 41 -9.99 -17.55 -0.77
CA VAL A 41 -9.82 -18.89 -1.34
C VAL A 41 -9.35 -19.83 -0.24
N LEU A 42 -10.20 -20.77 0.11
CA LEU A 42 -9.94 -21.76 1.16
C LEU A 42 -9.28 -23.03 0.59
N PRO A 43 -8.35 -23.63 1.33
CA PRO A 43 -7.92 -25.00 1.09
C PRO A 43 -9.10 -25.96 1.10
N LYS A 44 -9.04 -27.02 0.27
CA LYS A 44 -10.10 -28.03 0.21
C LYS A 44 -10.37 -28.67 1.58
N SER A 45 -9.35 -28.85 2.39
CA SER A 45 -9.45 -29.42 3.75
C SER A 45 -10.32 -28.58 4.70
N LEU A 46 -10.41 -27.27 4.50
CA LEU A 46 -11.22 -26.38 5.33
C LEU A 46 -12.66 -26.21 4.84
N MET A 47 -12.98 -26.66 3.62
CA MET A 47 -14.30 -26.45 3.01
C MET A 47 -15.43 -27.15 3.78
N GLY A 48 -15.17 -28.34 4.37
CA GLY A 48 -16.15 -29.04 5.20
C GLY A 48 -16.54 -28.25 6.44
N ALA A 49 -15.53 -27.86 7.21
CA ALA A 49 -15.72 -27.06 8.43
C ALA A 49 -16.33 -25.68 8.13
N TRP A 50 -15.96 -25.07 7.01
CA TRP A 50 -16.56 -23.81 6.56
C TRP A 50 -18.06 -23.97 6.31
N ARG A 51 -18.47 -24.98 5.52
CA ARG A 51 -19.89 -25.22 5.22
C ARG A 51 -20.70 -25.50 6.48
N GLU A 52 -20.18 -26.33 7.37
CA GLU A 52 -20.85 -26.66 8.63
C GLU A 52 -21.08 -25.41 9.50
N LYS A 53 -20.06 -24.57 9.65
CA LYS A 53 -20.13 -23.38 10.53
C LYS A 53 -20.88 -22.19 9.93
N PHE A 54 -20.82 -22.02 8.61
CA PHE A 54 -21.31 -20.82 7.93
C PHE A 54 -22.49 -21.06 6.97
N GLN A 55 -23.07 -22.24 6.94
CA GLN A 55 -24.21 -22.55 6.06
C GLN A 55 -25.43 -21.63 6.28
N GLY A 56 -25.58 -21.04 7.47
CA GLY A 56 -26.66 -20.10 7.79
C GLY A 56 -26.38 -18.65 7.43
N TYR A 57 -25.19 -18.33 6.92
CA TYR A 57 -24.79 -16.97 6.56
C TYR A 57 -24.91 -16.72 5.06
N SER A 58 -25.59 -15.67 4.67
CA SER A 58 -25.59 -15.18 3.29
C SER A 58 -24.37 -14.29 3.03
N CYS A 59 -23.96 -14.21 1.75
CA CYS A 59 -22.91 -13.28 1.33
C CYS A 59 -23.38 -11.84 1.55
N SER A 60 -22.57 -11.03 2.23
CA SER A 60 -22.86 -9.61 2.50
C SER A 60 -22.69 -8.70 1.29
N VAL A 61 -22.02 -9.19 0.23
CA VAL A 61 -21.85 -8.43 -1.02
C VAL A 61 -23.11 -8.59 -1.88
N PRO A 62 -23.78 -7.48 -2.28
CA PRO A 62 -24.96 -7.56 -3.12
C PRO A 62 -24.68 -8.28 -4.46
N SER A 63 -25.58 -9.13 -4.91
CA SER A 63 -25.42 -9.88 -6.17
C SER A 63 -25.23 -8.95 -7.38
N PHE A 64 -25.88 -7.79 -7.39
CA PHE A 64 -25.71 -6.80 -8.43
C PHE A 64 -24.24 -6.33 -8.56
N GLU A 65 -23.57 -6.05 -7.45
CA GLU A 65 -22.17 -5.64 -7.44
C GLU A 65 -21.25 -6.79 -7.90
N GLN A 66 -21.54 -8.02 -7.46
CA GLN A 66 -20.78 -9.20 -7.90
C GLN A 66 -20.89 -9.41 -9.42
N TYR A 67 -22.09 -9.33 -9.98
CA TYR A 67 -22.30 -9.46 -11.44
C TYR A 67 -21.68 -8.30 -12.22
N THR A 68 -21.76 -7.09 -11.68
CA THR A 68 -21.13 -5.92 -12.31
C THR A 68 -19.62 -6.09 -12.38
N LEU A 69 -18.99 -6.49 -11.27
CA LEU A 69 -17.55 -6.76 -11.21
C LEU A 69 -17.15 -7.91 -12.16
N CYS A 70 -17.92 -9.00 -12.17
CA CYS A 70 -17.69 -10.13 -13.08
C CYS A 70 -17.66 -9.64 -14.54
N ARG A 71 -18.69 -8.90 -14.97
CA ARG A 71 -18.74 -8.38 -16.33
C ARG A 71 -17.64 -7.36 -16.64
N PHE A 72 -17.23 -6.57 -15.65
CA PHE A 72 -16.11 -5.64 -15.79
C PHE A 72 -14.80 -6.38 -16.07
N MET A 73 -14.59 -7.51 -15.40
CA MET A 73 -13.43 -8.38 -15.61
C MET A 73 -13.52 -9.12 -16.96
N GLU A 74 -14.65 -9.78 -17.27
CA GLU A 74 -14.86 -10.52 -18.52
C GLU A 74 -14.65 -9.69 -19.78
N LYS A 75 -15.00 -8.39 -19.73
CA LYS A 75 -14.79 -7.44 -20.82
C LYS A 75 -13.38 -6.86 -20.90
N GLY A 76 -12.46 -7.29 -20.04
CA GLY A 76 -11.07 -6.80 -19.98
C GLY A 76 -10.95 -5.36 -19.50
N TYR A 77 -12.00 -4.79 -18.89
CA TYR A 77 -11.96 -3.42 -18.35
C TYR A 77 -11.09 -3.36 -17.10
N TYR A 78 -11.05 -4.42 -16.32
CA TYR A 78 -10.23 -4.50 -15.11
C TYR A 78 -8.74 -4.42 -15.43
N GLU A 79 -8.25 -5.20 -16.38
CA GLU A 79 -6.86 -5.20 -16.81
C GLU A 79 -6.45 -3.84 -17.39
N ARG A 80 -7.32 -3.24 -18.20
CA ARG A 80 -7.08 -1.89 -18.74
C ARG A 80 -7.01 -0.84 -17.63
N HIS A 81 -7.88 -0.95 -16.64
CA HIS A 81 -7.86 -0.09 -15.46
C HIS A 81 -6.54 -0.24 -14.70
N LEU A 82 -6.13 -1.48 -14.39
CA LEU A 82 -4.88 -1.75 -13.69
C LEU A 82 -3.66 -1.19 -14.43
N ASN A 83 -3.58 -1.38 -15.74
CA ASN A 83 -2.48 -0.87 -16.55
C ASN A 83 -2.42 0.67 -16.53
N ARG A 84 -3.57 1.34 -16.64
CA ARG A 84 -3.66 2.79 -16.52
C ARG A 84 -3.24 3.28 -15.13
N MET A 85 -3.73 2.63 -14.07
CA MET A 85 -3.39 3.00 -12.70
C MET A 85 -1.92 2.74 -12.39
N LYS A 86 -1.33 1.68 -12.92
CA LYS A 86 0.09 1.38 -12.78
C LYS A 86 0.96 2.51 -13.35
N THR A 87 0.63 3.00 -14.55
CA THR A 87 1.33 4.14 -15.17
C THR A 87 1.18 5.42 -14.34
N LEU A 88 -0.05 5.71 -13.90
CA LEU A 88 -0.35 6.89 -13.08
C LEU A 88 0.42 6.87 -11.76
N TYR A 89 0.38 5.74 -11.04
CA TYR A 89 1.05 5.64 -9.74
C TYR A 89 2.57 5.63 -9.86
N ARG A 90 3.11 5.12 -10.95
CA ARG A 90 4.54 5.21 -11.24
C ARG A 90 4.97 6.67 -11.42
N GLY A 91 4.26 7.46 -12.22
CA GLY A 91 4.54 8.89 -12.39
C GLY A 91 4.48 9.66 -11.05
N ARG A 92 3.47 9.38 -10.22
CA ARG A 92 3.35 9.95 -8.88
C ARG A 92 4.50 9.58 -7.96
N GLN A 93 4.91 8.31 -7.98
CA GLN A 93 6.05 7.82 -7.21
C GLN A 93 7.33 8.53 -7.64
N ASP A 94 7.59 8.59 -8.93
CA ASP A 94 8.80 9.22 -9.47
C ASP A 94 8.83 10.72 -9.12
N ALA A 95 7.71 11.44 -9.26
CA ALA A 95 7.60 12.84 -8.90
C ALA A 95 7.89 13.11 -7.42
N MET A 96 7.35 12.27 -6.52
CA MET A 96 7.59 12.39 -5.07
C MET A 96 9.03 12.02 -4.71
N ALA A 97 9.56 10.95 -5.31
CA ALA A 97 10.91 10.48 -5.06
C ALA A 97 11.97 11.47 -5.51
N GLU A 98 11.82 12.05 -6.71
CA GLU A 98 12.72 13.12 -7.19
C GLU A 98 12.71 14.35 -6.27
N ALA A 99 11.54 14.72 -5.76
CA ALA A 99 11.40 15.88 -4.90
C ALA A 99 11.92 15.64 -3.47
N LEU A 100 12.01 14.38 -3.03
CA LEU A 100 12.54 13.94 -1.73
C LEU A 100 13.98 13.40 -1.82
N ASP A 101 14.70 13.68 -2.89
CA ASP A 101 16.15 13.41 -2.96
C ASP A 101 16.90 14.47 -2.11
N ILE A 102 17.04 14.14 -0.83
CA ILE A 102 17.55 15.04 0.21
C ILE A 102 18.74 14.36 0.90
N PRO A 103 19.87 15.07 1.13
CA PRO A 103 20.94 14.54 1.96
C PRO A 103 20.43 14.09 3.33
N GLY A 104 21.00 13.03 3.87
CA GLY A 104 20.57 12.46 5.16
C GLY A 104 19.36 11.52 5.12
N PHE A 105 18.78 11.30 3.91
CA PHE A 105 17.64 10.42 3.73
C PHE A 105 17.85 9.42 2.58
N ARG A 106 17.27 8.24 2.70
CA ARG A 106 17.30 7.18 1.69
C ARG A 106 15.92 6.62 1.38
N LEU A 107 15.56 6.53 0.12
CA LEU A 107 14.28 5.95 -0.32
C LEU A 107 14.37 4.41 -0.37
N ILE A 108 13.41 3.73 0.28
CA ILE A 108 13.34 2.27 0.34
C ILE A 108 11.96 1.79 -0.12
N GLY A 109 11.90 0.65 -0.80
CA GLY A 109 10.63 -0.03 -1.14
C GLY A 109 9.89 0.58 -2.34
N ARG A 110 10.62 1.15 -3.31
CA ARG A 110 10.05 1.77 -4.52
C ARG A 110 9.59 0.78 -5.59
N ASP A 111 9.81 -0.51 -5.41
CA ASP A 111 9.52 -1.51 -6.45
C ASP A 111 8.04 -1.76 -6.69
N ALA A 112 7.21 -1.52 -5.69
CA ALA A 112 5.78 -1.80 -5.74
C ALA A 112 4.98 -1.01 -4.71
N GLY A 113 3.65 -0.99 -4.87
CA GLY A 113 2.72 -0.46 -3.87
C GLY A 113 2.27 0.97 -4.15
N LEU A 114 1.77 1.64 -3.14
CA LEU A 114 1.26 3.02 -3.16
C LEU A 114 1.99 3.92 -2.15
N HIS A 115 3.02 3.39 -1.54
CA HIS A 115 3.91 4.05 -0.60
C HIS A 115 5.33 3.50 -0.75
N PHE A 116 6.27 4.29 -0.32
CA PHE A 116 7.65 3.88 -0.06
C PHE A 116 8.07 4.40 1.31
N MET A 117 9.20 3.96 1.80
CA MET A 117 9.77 4.45 3.05
C MET A 117 10.90 5.43 2.77
N LEU A 118 10.97 6.45 3.60
CA LEU A 118 12.10 7.36 3.70
C LEU A 118 12.86 6.99 4.97
N GLU A 119 14.05 6.43 4.81
CA GLU A 119 14.93 6.05 5.90
C GLU A 119 15.88 7.19 6.23
N VAL A 120 15.99 7.53 7.49
CA VAL A 120 16.91 8.54 7.99
C VAL A 120 18.31 7.93 8.09
N THR A 121 19.31 8.52 7.44
CA THR A 121 20.69 8.01 7.43
C THR A 121 21.62 8.80 8.35
N GLU A 122 21.16 9.94 8.88
CA GLU A 122 21.90 10.74 9.85
C GLU A 122 21.39 10.47 11.27
N GLU A 123 22.30 10.29 12.23
CA GLU A 123 21.97 10.03 13.63
C GLU A 123 21.34 11.22 14.36
N SER A 124 21.33 12.39 13.74
CA SER A 124 20.83 13.63 14.33
C SER A 124 19.30 13.75 14.35
N TYR A 125 18.58 12.89 13.64
CA TYR A 125 17.13 12.96 13.56
C TYR A 125 16.46 11.79 14.28
N ASP A 126 15.48 12.11 15.12
CA ASP A 126 14.55 11.16 15.70
C ASP A 126 13.25 11.09 14.89
N GLU A 127 12.62 9.90 14.82
CA GLU A 127 11.39 9.67 14.08
C GLU A 127 10.24 10.55 14.60
N GLU A 128 10.07 10.63 15.92
CA GLU A 128 9.01 11.40 16.56
C GLU A 128 9.19 12.91 16.30
N GLU A 129 10.41 13.40 16.37
CA GLU A 129 10.73 14.80 16.08
C GLU A 129 10.43 15.16 14.62
N LEU A 130 10.76 14.29 13.66
CA LEU A 130 10.46 14.52 12.24
C LEU A 130 8.95 14.56 11.99
N VAL A 131 8.20 13.62 12.57
CA VAL A 131 6.72 13.56 12.48
C VAL A 131 6.09 14.82 13.07
N GLU A 132 6.61 15.34 14.18
CA GLU A 132 6.11 16.61 14.76
C GLU A 132 6.41 17.82 13.88
N ARG A 133 7.63 17.92 13.32
CA ARG A 133 8.02 19.04 12.45
C ARG A 133 7.14 19.11 11.20
N GLU A 134 6.92 17.99 10.54
CA GLU A 134 6.07 17.93 9.35
C GLU A 134 4.60 18.24 9.66
N ALA A 135 4.07 17.78 10.80
CA ALA A 135 2.72 18.08 11.22
C ALA A 135 2.52 19.58 11.46
N ARG A 136 3.51 20.27 12.06
CA ARG A 136 3.52 21.74 12.22
C ARG A 136 3.54 22.46 10.87
N ALA A 137 4.16 21.86 9.85
CA ALA A 137 4.19 22.38 8.49
C ALA A 137 2.94 22.05 7.67
N GLY A 138 1.98 21.31 8.24
CA GLY A 138 0.71 20.95 7.61
C GLY A 138 0.77 19.71 6.69
N VAL A 139 1.83 18.92 6.79
CA VAL A 139 1.95 17.61 6.13
C VAL A 139 1.92 16.53 7.21
N TYR A 140 1.11 15.49 7.01
CA TYR A 140 0.94 14.43 8.00
C TYR A 140 1.44 13.10 7.44
N LEU A 141 2.55 12.61 7.96
CA LEU A 141 3.10 11.28 7.68
C LEU A 141 2.94 10.39 8.93
N ARG A 142 3.42 9.17 8.81
CA ARG A 142 3.53 8.23 9.92
C ARG A 142 4.93 7.70 10.00
N GLY A 143 5.45 7.63 11.22
CA GLY A 143 6.65 6.87 11.51
C GLY A 143 6.39 5.36 11.37
N LEU A 144 7.42 4.61 11.06
CA LEU A 144 7.32 3.15 11.01
C LEU A 144 7.12 2.56 12.41
N GLY A 145 7.54 3.26 13.46
CA GLY A 145 7.33 2.90 14.87
C GLY A 145 5.87 2.62 15.20
N ASP A 146 4.91 3.35 14.61
CA ASP A 146 3.47 3.15 14.78
C ASP A 146 2.98 1.74 14.38
N TYR A 147 3.75 1.00 13.60
CA TYR A 147 3.39 -0.31 13.06
C TYR A 147 4.05 -1.47 13.81
N TYR A 148 4.93 -1.19 14.76
CA TYR A 148 5.51 -2.23 15.61
C TYR A 148 4.52 -2.67 16.69
N ALA A 149 4.57 -3.94 17.05
CA ALA A 149 3.81 -4.45 18.18
C ALA A 149 4.26 -3.75 19.48
N SER A 150 3.31 -3.53 20.41
CA SER A 150 3.62 -2.91 21.71
C SER A 150 4.76 -3.63 22.41
N GLY A 151 5.82 -2.88 22.77
CA GLY A 151 7.02 -3.39 23.42
C GLY A 151 8.06 -4.03 22.48
N ALA A 152 7.85 -4.00 21.16
CA ALA A 152 8.89 -4.37 20.20
C ALA A 152 9.86 -3.19 20.01
N GLU A 153 11.15 -3.48 20.06
CA GLU A 153 12.17 -2.49 19.71
C GLU A 153 12.16 -2.25 18.19
N GLN A 154 12.32 -1.01 17.79
CA GLN A 154 12.49 -0.67 16.38
C GLN A 154 13.90 -1.10 15.96
N ASP A 155 13.96 -2.03 15.01
CA ASP A 155 15.23 -2.49 14.45
C ASP A 155 15.68 -1.57 13.30
N GLY A 156 16.81 -0.89 13.51
CA GLY A 156 17.44 -0.01 12.53
C GLY A 156 17.06 1.48 12.64
N PRO A 157 17.47 2.28 11.66
CA PRO A 157 17.28 3.72 11.67
C PRO A 157 15.80 4.13 11.56
N PRO A 158 15.47 5.37 11.98
CA PRO A 158 14.11 5.92 11.84
C PRO A 158 13.60 5.86 10.39
N ARG A 159 12.32 5.57 10.22
CA ARG A 159 11.69 5.46 8.90
C ARG A 159 10.32 6.10 8.87
N LEU A 160 10.07 6.90 7.84
CA LEU A 160 8.79 7.55 7.59
C LEU A 160 8.08 6.89 6.40
N LEU A 161 6.76 6.69 6.52
CA LEU A 161 5.94 6.10 5.46
C LEU A 161 5.38 7.20 4.54
N ILE A 162 5.81 7.22 3.30
CA ILE A 162 5.42 8.21 2.29
C ILE A 162 4.36 7.63 1.36
N GLY A 163 3.12 8.10 1.49
CA GLY A 163 2.01 7.73 0.61
C GLY A 163 1.87 8.69 -0.57
N TYR A 164 1.80 8.16 -1.80
CA TYR A 164 1.69 8.97 -3.02
C TYR A 164 0.43 8.66 -3.86
N GLY A 165 -0.42 7.77 -3.38
CA GLY A 165 -1.58 7.31 -4.15
C GLY A 165 -2.74 8.31 -4.27
N ALA A 166 -2.87 9.27 -3.35
CA ALA A 166 -4.06 10.11 -3.23
C ALA A 166 -4.02 11.42 -4.05
N TYR A 167 -2.83 11.96 -4.29
CA TYR A 167 -2.65 13.28 -4.87
C TYR A 167 -2.04 13.22 -6.27
N ASP A 168 -2.20 14.29 -7.05
CA ASP A 168 -1.51 14.47 -8.33
C ASP A 168 -0.03 14.84 -8.13
N GLU A 169 0.75 14.78 -9.22
CA GLU A 169 2.18 15.02 -9.19
C GLU A 169 2.55 16.43 -8.71
N THR A 170 1.74 17.44 -9.03
CA THR A 170 1.97 18.83 -8.63
C THR A 170 1.86 18.99 -7.12
N ARG A 171 0.80 18.44 -6.52
CA ARG A 171 0.60 18.44 -5.07
C ARG A 171 1.64 17.61 -4.34
N LEU A 172 2.07 16.49 -4.91
CA LEU A 172 3.13 15.67 -4.33
C LEU A 172 4.47 16.40 -4.31
N ARG A 173 4.84 17.11 -5.37
CA ARG A 173 6.05 17.95 -5.40
C ARG A 173 5.97 19.12 -4.41
N GLU A 174 4.79 19.71 -4.26
CA GLU A 174 4.57 20.76 -3.25
C GLU A 174 4.72 20.22 -1.82
N ALA A 175 4.10 19.08 -1.51
CA ALA A 175 4.25 18.43 -0.21
C ALA A 175 5.71 18.06 0.08
N ALA A 176 6.42 17.52 -0.88
CA ALA A 176 7.84 17.22 -0.73
C ALA A 176 8.68 18.46 -0.45
N ARG A 177 8.39 19.60 -1.10
CA ARG A 177 9.06 20.89 -0.83
C ARG A 177 8.80 21.39 0.58
N ILE A 178 7.58 21.23 1.09
CA ILE A 178 7.23 21.57 2.47
C ILE A 178 8.01 20.69 3.45
N LEU A 179 8.03 19.37 3.20
CA LEU A 179 8.78 18.42 4.03
C LEU A 179 10.27 18.75 4.10
N ARG A 180 10.90 19.03 2.95
CA ARG A 180 12.31 19.45 2.91
C ARG A 180 12.59 20.62 3.84
N LYS A 181 11.81 21.69 3.72
CA LYS A 181 11.97 22.89 4.57
C LYS A 181 11.77 22.58 6.05
N ALA A 182 10.78 21.77 6.38
CA ALA A 182 10.49 21.38 7.76
C ALA A 182 11.64 20.58 8.39
N TRP A 183 12.31 19.74 7.60
CA TRP A 183 13.40 18.89 8.09
C TRP A 183 14.76 19.59 8.05
N GLU A 184 15.02 20.44 7.04
CA GLU A 184 16.25 21.24 6.93
C GLU A 184 16.28 22.41 7.95
N GLY A 185 15.14 22.72 8.59
CA GLY A 185 15.07 23.75 9.66
C GLY A 185 15.01 25.19 9.13
N GLU A 186 14.57 25.38 7.88
CA GLU A 186 14.37 26.69 7.26
C GLU A 186 12.92 27.23 7.42
#